data_079ac55bed942e37b76091c51f4729d9
#
_entry.id   079ac55bed942e37b76091c51f4729d9
#
_cell.length_a   1.000
_cell.length_b   1.000
_cell.length_c   1.000
_cell.angle_alpha   90.00
_cell.angle_beta   90.00
_cell.angle_gamma   90.00
#
_symmetry.space_group_name_H-M   'P 1'
#
loop_
_entity.id
_entity.type
_entity.pdbx_description
1 polymer ?
#
loop_
_entity_poly.entity_id
_entity_poly.type
_entity_poly.pdbx_seq_one_letter_code
_entity_poly.pdbx_strand_id
1 'polypeptide(L)'
;MFRHSWRSAIVVVAAMASVCSAQSLREEAENADLLIGTAVRPSQLSETAYASTLARQYNMVEPEDALKWWVLRPDRATYDFRQGDKVVRFAEAHGMKVRGHCLVWDHYHPDWLAQGHFTTKQLTRLLHEHITRVMKHYAGQVFAWDVINEALDENGSVRNSIWYNQPGIGLSRQGTAYIEQVFRWAHKADPRALLFYNEAEGEGLNRKSDAIYAMVKDFRRRRVPIDGVGLQMHVPNLDTDVPAITANIARLTALGVQVHITELDVSLPVDSNGLVHAEDLTRQAEVYRGIVRACLNSAGCTAIQTWGFTDKYSWIGSHSHGARGQALPFDRAYQPKAAYRAVLEELSAGRPPAH
;
A
#
# COMPACT_ATOMS: atom_id res chain seq x y z
N MET A 1 -83.87 -21.28 7.61
CA MET A 1 -82.95 -21.03 6.49
C MET A 1 -81.78 -20.24 7.03
N PHE A 2 -80.73 -20.90 7.40
CA PHE A 2 -79.50 -20.24 7.85
C PHE A 2 -78.43 -20.39 6.76
N ARG A 3 -77.97 -19.24 6.20
CA ARG A 3 -76.89 -19.22 5.23
C ARG A 3 -75.54 -19.00 6.00
N HIS A 4 -74.63 -19.96 5.96
CA HIS A 4 -73.26 -19.85 6.44
C HIS A 4 -72.43 -19.27 5.31
N SER A 5 -71.82 -18.07 5.49
CA SER A 5 -70.88 -17.48 4.59
C SER A 5 -69.44 -17.86 5.11
N TRP A 6 -68.72 -18.67 4.35
CA TRP A 6 -67.32 -18.97 4.58
C TRP A 6 -66.46 -17.81 4.02
N ARG A 7 -65.77 -17.12 4.89
CA ARG A 7 -64.72 -16.15 4.48
C ARG A 7 -63.41 -16.89 4.40
N SER A 8 -62.88 -17.08 3.18
CA SER A 8 -61.53 -17.58 2.96
C SER A 8 -60.50 -16.50 3.28
N ALA A 9 -59.70 -16.71 4.30
CA ALA A 9 -58.54 -15.87 4.59
C ALA A 9 -57.38 -16.30 3.71
N ILE A 10 -56.95 -15.43 2.79
CA ILE A 10 -55.72 -15.64 2.01
C ILE A 10 -54.54 -15.18 2.89
N VAL A 11 -53.76 -16.13 3.35
CA VAL A 11 -52.48 -15.84 4.02
C VAL A 11 -51.41 -15.63 2.94
N VAL A 12 -51.02 -14.38 2.73
CA VAL A 12 -49.89 -14.02 1.88
C VAL A 12 -48.60 -14.23 2.70
N VAL A 13 -47.91 -15.32 2.46
CA VAL A 13 -46.56 -15.55 3.00
C VAL A 13 -45.60 -14.75 2.14
N ALA A 14 -45.17 -13.58 2.62
CA ALA A 14 -44.07 -12.83 2.04
C ALA A 14 -42.75 -13.59 2.31
N ALA A 15 -42.22 -14.29 1.31
CA ALA A 15 -40.90 -14.83 1.34
C ALA A 15 -39.89 -13.65 1.31
N MET A 16 -39.33 -13.27 2.46
CA MET A 16 -38.15 -12.43 2.51
C MET A 16 -37.00 -13.24 1.94
N ALA A 17 -36.67 -13.02 0.67
CA ALA A 17 -35.42 -13.46 0.11
C ALA A 17 -34.31 -12.63 0.81
N SER A 18 -33.61 -13.25 1.79
CA SER A 18 -32.36 -12.75 2.30
C SER A 18 -31.41 -12.73 1.11
N VAL A 19 -31.19 -11.54 0.53
CA VAL A 19 -30.07 -11.32 -0.37
C VAL A 19 -28.84 -11.49 0.51
N CYS A 20 -28.26 -12.69 0.48
CA CYS A 20 -26.94 -12.93 1.03
C CYS A 20 -25.99 -12.07 0.20
N SER A 21 -25.68 -10.86 0.69
CA SER A 21 -24.65 -10.03 0.10
C SER A 21 -23.37 -10.88 0.14
N ALA A 22 -22.79 -11.16 -1.01
CA ALA A 22 -21.52 -11.88 -1.03
C ALA A 22 -20.51 -11.03 -0.24
N GLN A 23 -19.93 -11.61 0.82
CA GLN A 23 -18.92 -11.00 1.66
C GLN A 23 -17.83 -10.33 0.81
N SER A 24 -17.42 -9.13 1.18
CA SER A 24 -16.37 -8.38 0.48
C SER A 24 -15.11 -8.31 1.35
N LEU A 25 -13.95 -8.11 0.70
CA LEU A 25 -12.69 -7.87 1.44
C LEU A 25 -12.83 -6.67 2.39
N ARG A 26 -13.55 -5.64 1.93
CA ARG A 26 -13.80 -4.42 2.71
C ARG A 26 -14.54 -4.72 4.00
N GLU A 27 -15.66 -5.42 3.93
CA GLU A 27 -16.49 -5.75 5.09
C GLU A 27 -15.72 -6.62 6.10
N GLU A 28 -15.02 -7.65 5.62
CA GLU A 28 -14.26 -8.54 6.51
C GLU A 28 -13.02 -7.85 7.11
N ALA A 29 -12.38 -6.96 6.38
CA ALA A 29 -11.28 -6.17 6.91
C ALA A 29 -11.78 -5.17 7.99
N GLU A 30 -12.92 -4.51 7.77
CA GLU A 30 -13.55 -3.63 8.76
C GLU A 30 -13.93 -4.40 10.05
N ASN A 31 -14.45 -5.64 9.92
CA ASN A 31 -14.72 -6.52 11.05
C ASN A 31 -13.45 -6.93 11.82
N ALA A 32 -12.30 -7.03 11.13
CA ALA A 32 -11.00 -7.37 11.71
C ALA A 32 -10.21 -6.15 12.21
N ASP A 33 -10.79 -4.95 12.19
CA ASP A 33 -10.13 -3.67 12.51
C ASP A 33 -8.84 -3.51 11.68
N LEU A 34 -8.95 -3.69 10.37
CA LEU A 34 -7.85 -3.64 9.42
C LEU A 34 -8.23 -2.77 8.20
N LEU A 35 -7.28 -2.02 7.68
CA LEU A 35 -7.43 -1.39 6.38
C LEU A 35 -7.02 -2.37 5.28
N ILE A 36 -7.88 -2.53 4.29
CA ILE A 36 -7.57 -3.25 3.05
C ILE A 36 -7.54 -2.28 1.89
N GLY A 37 -6.42 -2.19 1.18
CA GLY A 37 -6.18 -1.18 0.16
C GLY A 37 -5.59 -1.72 -1.13
N THR A 38 -5.48 -0.81 -2.11
CA THR A 38 -4.80 -1.09 -3.37
C THR A 38 -4.26 0.17 -4.01
N ALA A 39 -3.13 0.05 -4.73
CA ALA A 39 -2.63 1.10 -5.59
C ALA A 39 -3.53 1.28 -6.82
N VAL A 40 -3.74 2.53 -7.24
CA VAL A 40 -4.64 2.88 -8.34
C VAL A 40 -4.05 3.97 -9.24
N ARG A 41 -4.33 3.88 -10.54
CA ARG A 41 -4.06 4.96 -11.50
C ARG A 41 -5.34 5.76 -11.78
N PRO A 42 -5.28 7.09 -11.81
CA PRO A 42 -6.46 7.94 -12.03
C PRO A 42 -7.21 7.64 -13.33
N SER A 43 -6.50 7.18 -14.37
CA SER A 43 -7.10 6.81 -15.67
C SER A 43 -8.05 5.60 -15.57
N GLN A 44 -7.75 4.65 -14.68
CA GLN A 44 -8.53 3.42 -14.50
C GLN A 44 -9.89 3.70 -13.84
N LEU A 45 -10.01 4.77 -13.06
CA LEU A 45 -11.24 5.14 -12.36
C LEU A 45 -12.40 5.53 -13.31
N SER A 46 -12.12 5.75 -14.59
CA SER A 46 -13.16 5.97 -15.62
C SER A 46 -13.80 4.68 -16.15
N GLU A 47 -13.21 3.52 -15.87
CA GLU A 47 -13.78 2.23 -16.22
C GLU A 47 -14.77 1.79 -15.13
N THR A 48 -16.05 1.67 -15.48
CA THR A 48 -17.12 1.37 -14.51
C THR A 48 -16.89 0.07 -13.74
N ALA A 49 -16.45 -1.00 -14.42
CA ALA A 49 -16.17 -2.28 -13.78
C ALA A 49 -15.01 -2.19 -12.77
N TYR A 50 -13.95 -1.45 -13.12
CA TYR A 50 -12.84 -1.17 -12.21
C TYR A 50 -13.30 -0.38 -10.99
N ALA A 51 -13.93 0.76 -11.20
CA ALA A 51 -14.36 1.67 -10.15
C ALA A 51 -15.36 1.01 -9.18
N SER A 52 -16.33 0.25 -9.69
CA SER A 52 -17.33 -0.44 -8.86
C SER A 52 -16.71 -1.60 -8.06
N THR A 53 -15.77 -2.36 -8.63
CA THR A 53 -15.05 -3.41 -7.91
C THR A 53 -14.18 -2.81 -6.81
N LEU A 54 -13.42 -1.76 -7.13
CA LEU A 54 -12.60 -1.03 -6.17
C LEU A 54 -13.41 -0.54 -4.98
N ALA A 55 -14.48 0.20 -5.20
CA ALA A 55 -15.31 0.77 -4.15
C ALA A 55 -15.97 -0.28 -3.25
N ARG A 56 -16.33 -1.44 -3.82
CA ARG A 56 -16.94 -2.55 -3.07
C ARG A 56 -15.95 -3.33 -2.24
N GLN A 57 -14.71 -3.51 -2.74
CA GLN A 57 -13.77 -4.47 -2.15
C GLN A 57 -12.74 -3.83 -1.22
N TYR A 58 -12.54 -2.51 -1.28
CA TYR A 58 -11.46 -1.84 -0.58
C TYR A 58 -11.96 -0.64 0.23
N ASN A 59 -11.35 -0.39 1.39
CA ASN A 59 -11.59 0.79 2.23
C ASN A 59 -10.42 1.77 2.25
N MET A 60 -9.36 1.49 1.46
CA MET A 60 -8.20 2.35 1.31
C MET A 60 -7.69 2.32 -0.15
N VAL A 61 -7.15 3.44 -0.61
CA VAL A 61 -6.46 3.55 -1.92
C VAL A 61 -5.16 4.29 -1.78
N GLU A 62 -4.26 4.02 -2.72
CA GLU A 62 -2.99 4.73 -2.90
C GLU A 62 -2.82 5.14 -4.36
N PRO A 63 -2.52 6.42 -4.68
CA PRO A 63 -2.17 6.80 -6.03
C PRO A 63 -0.85 6.17 -6.45
N GLU A 64 -0.86 5.24 -7.41
CA GLU A 64 0.33 4.49 -7.85
C GLU A 64 1.47 5.42 -8.31
N ASP A 65 1.16 6.45 -9.11
CA ASP A 65 2.14 7.39 -9.65
C ASP A 65 1.77 8.86 -9.40
N ALA A 66 0.48 9.15 -9.17
CA ALA A 66 -0.05 10.51 -9.25
C ALA A 66 0.49 11.47 -8.18
N LEU A 67 1.13 10.95 -7.11
CA LEU A 67 1.77 11.75 -6.07
C LEU A 67 3.30 11.71 -6.13
N LYS A 68 3.90 11.05 -7.11
CA LYS A 68 5.35 11.03 -7.33
C LYS A 68 5.85 12.34 -7.95
N TRP A 69 7.10 12.69 -7.72
CA TRP A 69 7.71 13.94 -8.15
C TRP A 69 7.49 14.27 -9.63
N TRP A 70 7.70 13.29 -10.52
CA TRP A 70 7.63 13.49 -11.96
C TRP A 70 6.22 13.81 -12.47
N VAL A 71 5.19 13.41 -11.74
CA VAL A 71 3.79 13.78 -12.03
C VAL A 71 3.43 15.12 -11.36
N LEU A 72 3.73 15.23 -10.05
CA LEU A 72 3.36 16.42 -9.28
C LEU A 72 4.13 17.68 -9.69
N ARG A 73 5.40 17.53 -10.11
CA ARG A 73 6.27 18.67 -10.43
C ARG A 73 7.00 18.42 -11.76
N PRO A 74 6.26 18.38 -12.90
CA PRO A 74 6.80 18.07 -14.22
C PRO A 74 7.85 19.06 -14.67
N ASP A 75 7.80 20.32 -14.21
CA ASP A 75 8.83 21.32 -14.36
C ASP A 75 9.15 22.03 -13.02
N ARG A 76 10.20 22.84 -12.99
CA ARG A 76 10.68 23.45 -11.76
C ARG A 76 9.70 24.44 -11.10
N ALA A 77 8.84 25.07 -11.88
CA ALA A 77 7.94 26.11 -11.44
C ALA A 77 6.53 25.60 -11.12
N THR A 78 6.10 24.54 -11.81
CA THR A 78 4.71 24.06 -11.81
C THR A 78 4.53 22.91 -10.82
N TYR A 79 3.42 22.95 -10.09
CA TYR A 79 2.87 21.79 -9.37
C TYR A 79 1.51 21.43 -9.97
N ASP A 80 1.34 20.19 -10.37
CA ASP A 80 0.11 19.64 -10.93
C ASP A 80 -0.50 18.58 -10.01
N PHE A 81 -1.51 18.96 -9.27
CA PHE A 81 -2.22 18.06 -8.33
C PHE A 81 -3.43 17.36 -8.96
N ARG A 82 -3.80 17.68 -10.20
CA ARG A 82 -5.05 17.22 -10.84
C ARG A 82 -5.24 15.71 -10.81
N GLN A 83 -4.16 14.95 -11.03
CA GLN A 83 -4.23 13.48 -11.03
C GLN A 83 -4.39 12.92 -9.61
N GLY A 84 -3.66 13.43 -8.64
CA GLY A 84 -3.82 13.06 -7.24
C GLY A 84 -5.20 13.42 -6.70
N ASP A 85 -5.68 14.65 -6.97
CA ASP A 85 -6.99 15.13 -6.58
C ASP A 85 -8.13 14.24 -7.13
N LYS A 86 -7.96 13.65 -8.32
CA LYS A 86 -8.95 12.72 -8.88
C LYS A 86 -9.08 11.46 -8.03
N VAL A 87 -7.97 10.91 -7.55
CA VAL A 87 -7.98 9.73 -6.66
C VAL A 87 -8.55 10.09 -5.29
N VAL A 88 -8.15 11.22 -4.73
CA VAL A 88 -8.65 11.69 -3.42
C VAL A 88 -10.17 11.89 -3.48
N ARG A 89 -10.70 12.58 -4.49
CA ARG A 89 -12.15 12.74 -4.66
C ARG A 89 -12.90 11.42 -4.82
N PHE A 90 -12.33 10.46 -5.54
CA PHE A 90 -12.91 9.13 -5.64
C PHE A 90 -12.97 8.44 -4.27
N ALA A 91 -11.90 8.49 -3.51
CA ALA A 91 -11.83 7.92 -2.17
C ALA A 91 -12.86 8.55 -1.23
N GLU A 92 -12.95 9.87 -1.21
CA GLU A 92 -13.94 10.62 -0.41
C GLU A 92 -15.37 10.22 -0.76
N ALA A 93 -15.70 10.14 -2.06
CA ALA A 93 -17.03 9.74 -2.54
C ALA A 93 -17.44 8.32 -2.14
N HIS A 94 -16.47 7.45 -1.83
CA HIS A 94 -16.71 6.04 -1.46
C HIS A 94 -16.32 5.72 0.00
N GLY A 95 -16.04 6.74 0.82
CA GLY A 95 -15.67 6.56 2.23
C GLY A 95 -14.38 5.75 2.43
N MET A 96 -13.40 5.93 1.54
CA MET A 96 -12.11 5.25 1.58
C MET A 96 -11.04 6.15 2.19
N LYS A 97 -10.05 5.57 2.87
CA LYS A 97 -8.82 6.27 3.27
C LYS A 97 -7.88 6.43 2.08
N VAL A 98 -7.05 7.48 2.12
CA VAL A 98 -6.00 7.70 1.11
C VAL A 98 -4.64 7.62 1.77
N ARG A 99 -3.77 6.72 1.28
CA ARG A 99 -2.34 6.69 1.58
C ARG A 99 -1.60 7.46 0.50
N GLY A 100 -0.63 8.29 0.85
CA GLY A 100 0.16 9.08 -0.10
C GLY A 100 1.50 8.44 -0.41
N HIS A 101 1.78 8.14 -1.66
CA HIS A 101 3.03 7.55 -2.15
C HIS A 101 3.62 8.39 -3.27
N CYS A 102 4.80 8.92 -3.12
CA CYS A 102 5.63 9.10 -1.95
C CYS A 102 6.25 10.51 -1.97
N LEU A 103 6.68 11.05 -0.83
CA LEU A 103 7.26 12.39 -0.79
C LEU A 103 8.72 12.39 -1.29
N VAL A 104 9.51 11.36 -0.96
CA VAL A 104 10.91 11.24 -1.36
C VAL A 104 11.21 9.83 -1.86
N TRP A 105 11.71 9.75 -3.07
CA TRP A 105 12.21 8.52 -3.69
C TRP A 105 13.31 8.89 -4.68
N ASP A 106 14.36 8.11 -4.76
CA ASP A 106 15.50 8.44 -5.61
C ASP A 106 15.35 7.95 -7.06
N HIS A 107 14.30 7.19 -7.34
CA HIS A 107 13.98 6.75 -8.69
C HIS A 107 12.99 7.72 -9.36
N TYR A 108 13.00 7.76 -10.68
CA TYR A 108 12.04 8.49 -11.50
C TYR A 108 11.91 9.99 -11.16
N HIS A 109 13.04 10.70 -11.09
CA HIS A 109 13.03 12.16 -11.03
C HIS A 109 12.55 12.78 -12.34
N PRO A 110 11.86 13.93 -12.31
CA PRO A 110 11.60 14.70 -13.53
C PRO A 110 12.93 15.20 -14.13
N ASP A 111 12.99 15.31 -15.46
CA ASP A 111 14.22 15.64 -16.20
C ASP A 111 14.95 16.87 -15.67
N TRP A 112 14.21 17.94 -15.32
CA TRP A 112 14.79 19.17 -14.77
C TRP A 112 15.55 18.94 -13.45
N LEU A 113 15.16 17.93 -12.68
CA LEU A 113 15.82 17.55 -11.42
C LEU A 113 16.96 16.57 -11.67
N ALA A 114 16.74 15.53 -12.48
CA ALA A 114 17.74 14.51 -12.80
C ALA A 114 18.97 15.07 -13.55
N GLN A 115 18.75 16.03 -14.47
CA GLN A 115 19.78 16.64 -15.29
C GLN A 115 20.32 17.97 -14.72
N GLY A 116 19.68 18.46 -13.65
CA GLY A 116 20.03 19.74 -13.05
C GLY A 116 21.32 19.69 -12.22
N HIS A 117 22.11 20.76 -12.31
CA HIS A 117 23.29 20.94 -11.44
C HIS A 117 22.88 21.79 -10.23
N PHE A 118 22.77 21.16 -9.07
CA PHE A 118 22.33 21.81 -7.85
C PHE A 118 23.43 21.80 -6.78
N THR A 119 23.53 22.90 -6.05
CA THR A 119 24.26 22.93 -4.80
C THR A 119 23.45 22.27 -3.68
N THR A 120 24.12 21.81 -2.63
CA THR A 120 23.49 21.28 -1.41
C THR A 120 22.39 22.21 -0.87
N LYS A 121 22.63 23.52 -0.82
CA LYS A 121 21.65 24.52 -0.36
C LYS A 121 20.40 24.58 -1.25
N GLN A 122 20.57 24.42 -2.56
CA GLN A 122 19.44 24.40 -3.51
C GLN A 122 18.63 23.13 -3.35
N LEU A 123 19.27 21.97 -3.24
CA LEU A 123 18.57 20.68 -3.01
C LEU A 123 17.82 20.68 -1.69
N THR A 124 18.44 21.15 -0.60
CA THR A 124 17.77 21.28 0.71
C THR A 124 16.47 22.10 0.58
N ARG A 125 16.53 23.24 -0.11
CA ARG A 125 15.35 24.10 -0.31
C ARG A 125 14.31 23.45 -1.20
N LEU A 126 14.71 22.82 -2.31
CA LEU A 126 13.80 22.13 -3.24
C LEU A 126 13.06 20.97 -2.55
N LEU A 127 13.77 20.15 -1.78
CA LEU A 127 13.19 19.03 -1.07
C LEU A 127 12.22 19.50 0.03
N HIS A 128 12.64 20.46 0.84
CA HIS A 128 11.78 21.04 1.89
C HIS A 128 10.53 21.72 1.32
N GLU A 129 10.67 22.46 0.22
CA GLU A 129 9.54 23.09 -0.49
C GLU A 129 8.55 22.04 -1.00
N HIS A 130 9.06 20.97 -1.64
CA HIS A 130 8.22 19.91 -2.19
C HIS A 130 7.40 19.24 -1.08
N ILE A 131 8.07 18.74 -0.05
CA ILE A 131 7.40 18.09 1.09
C ILE A 131 6.34 19.00 1.69
N THR A 132 6.71 20.25 1.97
CA THR A 132 5.79 21.22 2.59
C THR A 132 4.58 21.50 1.71
N ARG A 133 4.78 21.65 0.41
CA ARG A 133 3.71 22.01 -0.53
C ARG A 133 2.75 20.87 -0.78
N VAL A 134 3.29 19.66 -0.99
CA VAL A 134 2.48 18.46 -1.23
C VAL A 134 1.65 18.11 0.00
N MET A 135 2.28 18.05 1.17
CA MET A 135 1.57 17.70 2.39
C MET A 135 0.51 18.74 2.79
N LYS A 136 0.78 20.03 2.59
CA LYS A 136 -0.23 21.06 2.85
C LYS A 136 -1.41 21.01 1.90
N HIS A 137 -1.18 20.63 0.63
CA HIS A 137 -2.27 20.48 -0.34
C HIS A 137 -3.24 19.36 0.08
N TYR A 138 -2.71 18.25 0.58
CA TYR A 138 -3.51 17.09 0.99
C TYR A 138 -3.77 16.99 2.49
N ALA A 139 -3.50 18.04 3.25
CA ALA A 139 -3.67 18.04 4.70
C ALA A 139 -5.11 17.70 5.10
N GLY A 140 -5.27 16.65 5.91
CA GLY A 140 -6.57 16.13 6.36
C GLY A 140 -7.30 15.25 5.37
N GLN A 141 -6.80 15.07 4.14
CA GLN A 141 -7.36 14.20 3.11
C GLN A 141 -6.54 12.89 3.00
N VAL A 142 -5.22 12.99 3.10
CA VAL A 142 -4.30 11.83 3.13
C VAL A 142 -3.99 11.50 4.58
N PHE A 143 -4.33 10.28 5.03
CA PHE A 143 -4.19 9.88 6.42
C PHE A 143 -2.79 9.38 6.80
N ALA A 144 -2.06 8.84 5.82
CA ALA A 144 -0.71 8.28 5.99
C ALA A 144 0.15 8.59 4.76
N TRP A 145 1.45 8.85 4.96
CA TRP A 145 2.40 9.13 3.88
C TRP A 145 3.59 8.19 3.94
N ASP A 146 3.99 7.67 2.80
CA ASP A 146 5.35 7.21 2.58
C ASP A 146 6.25 8.44 2.46
N VAL A 147 6.84 8.82 3.59
CA VAL A 147 7.69 10.00 3.68
C VAL A 147 8.96 9.83 2.87
N ILE A 148 9.53 8.64 2.92
CA ILE A 148 10.66 8.23 2.11
C ILE A 148 10.51 6.77 1.70
N ASN A 149 10.81 6.50 0.44
CA ASN A 149 10.74 5.19 -0.17
C ASN A 149 12.12 4.70 -0.57
N GLU A 150 12.48 3.46 -0.22
CA GLU A 150 13.66 2.72 -0.69
C GLU A 150 15.01 3.43 -0.46
N ALA A 151 15.20 4.00 0.72
CA ALA A 151 16.41 4.74 1.03
C ALA A 151 17.62 3.86 1.41
N LEU A 152 17.42 2.57 1.66
CA LEU A 152 18.50 1.64 2.01
C LEU A 152 18.81 0.68 0.86
N ASP A 153 20.08 0.32 0.73
CA ASP A 153 20.54 -0.72 -0.18
C ASP A 153 20.37 -2.12 0.44
N GLU A 154 20.71 -3.15 -0.30
CA GLU A 154 20.62 -4.56 0.12
C GLU A 154 21.46 -4.89 1.36
N ASN A 155 22.52 -4.10 1.61
CA ASN A 155 23.40 -4.25 2.78
C ASN A 155 22.91 -3.46 4.00
N GLY A 156 21.82 -2.71 3.86
CA GLY A 156 21.28 -1.83 4.90
C GLY A 156 21.98 -0.48 5.01
N SER A 157 22.83 -0.12 4.04
CA SER A 157 23.44 1.20 3.97
C SER A 157 22.51 2.19 3.27
N VAL A 158 22.66 3.47 3.59
CA VAL A 158 21.92 4.52 2.88
C VAL A 158 22.37 4.58 1.42
N ARG A 159 21.39 4.48 0.48
CA ARG A 159 21.67 4.54 -0.96
C ARG A 159 22.29 5.87 -1.35
N ASN A 160 23.24 5.80 -2.31
CA ASN A 160 23.72 6.99 -2.98
C ASN A 160 22.60 7.63 -3.78
N SER A 161 22.36 8.92 -3.58
CA SER A 161 21.27 9.60 -4.23
C SER A 161 21.49 11.12 -4.33
N ILE A 162 20.71 11.78 -5.15
CA ILE A 162 20.68 13.24 -5.24
C ILE A 162 20.36 13.89 -3.88
N TRP A 163 19.59 13.20 -3.04
CA TRP A 163 19.17 13.69 -1.72
C TRP A 163 20.21 13.40 -0.63
N TYR A 164 20.98 12.32 -0.77
CA TYR A 164 21.93 11.89 0.25
C TYR A 164 23.33 12.47 0.04
N ASN A 165 24.01 12.14 -1.07
CA ASN A 165 25.43 12.47 -1.26
C ASN A 165 25.81 12.88 -2.69
N GLN A 166 24.86 13.13 -3.61
CA GLN A 166 25.12 13.48 -5.02
C GLN A 166 24.42 14.80 -5.46
N PRO A 167 24.76 15.95 -4.89
CA PRO A 167 25.61 16.26 -3.74
C PRO A 167 24.92 16.13 -2.37
N GLY A 168 23.60 15.82 -2.33
CA GLY A 168 22.82 15.65 -1.13
C GLY A 168 22.41 16.96 -0.46
N ILE A 169 21.67 16.84 0.64
CA ILE A 169 21.23 17.98 1.46
C ILE A 169 22.20 18.34 2.60
N GLY A 170 23.46 17.84 2.53
CA GLY A 170 24.52 18.16 3.47
C GLY A 170 24.60 17.28 4.71
N LEU A 171 23.90 16.13 4.72
CA LEU A 171 23.81 15.22 5.88
C LEU A 171 24.42 13.84 5.64
N SER A 172 25.10 13.61 4.52
CA SER A 172 25.61 12.28 4.11
C SER A 172 26.65 11.66 5.07
N ARG A 173 27.36 12.49 5.87
CA ARG A 173 28.32 11.99 6.87
C ARG A 173 27.68 11.64 8.22
N GLN A 174 26.37 11.72 8.33
CA GLN A 174 25.63 11.57 9.58
C GLN A 174 24.63 10.39 9.52
N GLY A 175 24.97 9.34 8.76
CA GLY A 175 24.13 8.14 8.63
C GLY A 175 22.74 8.47 8.11
N THR A 176 21.69 8.13 8.87
CA THR A 176 20.28 8.32 8.51
C THR A 176 19.73 9.73 8.76
N ALA A 177 20.60 10.73 9.06
CA ALA A 177 20.17 12.08 9.43
C ALA A 177 19.35 12.79 8.33
N TYR A 178 19.59 12.49 7.04
CA TYR A 178 18.77 13.08 5.99
C TYR A 178 17.35 12.50 5.99
N ILE A 179 17.17 11.21 6.31
CA ILE A 179 15.87 10.54 6.48
C ILE A 179 15.13 11.20 7.64
N GLU A 180 15.80 11.34 8.81
CA GLU A 180 15.25 12.04 9.95
C GLU A 180 14.77 13.46 9.60
N GLN A 181 15.60 14.21 8.85
CA GLN A 181 15.26 15.59 8.47
C GLN A 181 13.99 15.65 7.62
N VAL A 182 13.81 14.69 6.71
CA VAL A 182 12.61 14.57 5.86
C VAL A 182 11.37 14.29 6.71
N PHE A 183 11.44 13.36 7.67
CA PHE A 183 10.35 13.10 8.62
C PHE A 183 9.97 14.33 9.45
N ARG A 184 10.96 15.09 9.94
CA ARG A 184 10.69 16.32 10.70
C ARG A 184 10.01 17.39 9.85
N TRP A 185 10.37 17.54 8.58
CA TRP A 185 9.71 18.46 7.65
C TRP A 185 8.27 18.01 7.34
N ALA A 186 8.06 16.71 7.12
CA ALA A 186 6.75 16.13 6.89
C ALA A 186 5.81 16.37 8.08
N HIS A 187 6.24 16.04 9.28
CA HIS A 187 5.46 16.28 10.50
C HIS A 187 5.12 17.75 10.73
N LYS A 188 6.07 18.64 10.44
CA LYS A 188 5.81 20.09 10.55
C LYS A 188 4.76 20.57 9.53
N ALA A 189 4.70 19.95 8.36
CA ALA A 189 3.77 20.32 7.29
C ALA A 189 2.34 19.83 7.56
N ASP A 190 2.18 18.59 8.06
CA ASP A 190 0.90 18.05 8.56
C ASP A 190 1.15 17.14 9.78
N PRO A 191 0.96 17.64 11.01
CA PRO A 191 1.18 16.86 12.23
C PRO A 191 0.12 15.80 12.51
N ARG A 192 -0.95 15.71 11.69
CA ARG A 192 -2.04 14.74 11.86
C ARG A 192 -1.89 13.51 10.98
N ALA A 193 -1.12 13.61 9.89
CA ALA A 193 -0.85 12.47 9.02
C ALA A 193 0.14 11.51 9.68
N LEU A 194 -0.11 10.20 9.52
CA LEU A 194 0.84 9.17 9.92
C LEU A 194 2.02 9.14 8.95
N LEU A 195 3.22 8.98 9.47
CA LEU A 195 4.47 9.06 8.71
C LEU A 195 5.18 7.72 8.67
N PHE A 196 5.35 7.17 7.47
CA PHE A 196 5.92 5.85 7.24
C PHE A 196 7.26 5.93 6.50
N TYR A 197 8.16 5.03 6.85
CA TYR A 197 9.28 4.61 6.02
C TYR A 197 8.87 3.39 5.22
N ASN A 198 8.93 3.43 3.89
CA ASN A 198 8.51 2.34 3.00
C ASN A 198 9.72 1.69 2.34
N GLU A 199 9.79 0.35 2.30
CA GLU A 199 10.95 -0.35 1.75
C GLU A 199 10.59 -1.71 1.15
N ALA A 200 11.31 -2.06 0.09
CA ALA A 200 11.30 -3.39 -0.53
C ALA A 200 12.39 -4.29 0.07
N GLU A 201 12.21 -5.61 -0.05
CA GLU A 201 13.21 -6.62 0.35
C GLU A 201 13.61 -6.58 1.83
N GLY A 202 12.82 -5.87 2.64
CA GLY A 202 12.97 -5.78 4.09
C GLY A 202 11.88 -6.53 4.85
N GLU A 203 11.13 -7.41 4.20
CA GLU A 203 9.92 -8.04 4.74
C GLU A 203 10.23 -9.13 5.78
N GLY A 204 11.22 -9.98 5.51
CA GLY A 204 11.67 -11.04 6.40
C GLY A 204 12.84 -10.61 7.30
N LEU A 205 13.54 -11.59 7.86
CA LEU A 205 14.73 -11.35 8.68
C LEU A 205 16.00 -11.40 7.83
N ASN A 206 16.59 -10.23 7.55
CA ASN A 206 17.80 -10.08 6.75
C ASN A 206 18.55 -8.78 7.14
N ARG A 207 19.71 -8.53 6.51
CA ARG A 207 20.54 -7.35 6.80
C ARG A 207 19.79 -6.04 6.60
N LYS A 208 18.97 -5.94 5.54
CA LYS A 208 18.19 -4.74 5.23
C LYS A 208 17.12 -4.49 6.30
N SER A 209 16.36 -5.52 6.68
CA SER A 209 15.36 -5.42 7.74
C SER A 209 15.99 -5.15 9.11
N ASP A 210 17.22 -5.63 9.37
CA ASP A 210 17.96 -5.30 10.59
C ASP A 210 18.36 -3.82 10.63
N ALA A 211 18.79 -3.27 9.49
CA ALA A 211 19.11 -1.85 9.37
C ALA A 211 17.85 -0.97 9.54
N ILE A 212 16.71 -1.35 8.95
CA ILE A 212 15.41 -0.69 9.15
C ILE A 212 15.04 -0.71 10.65
N TYR A 213 15.11 -1.88 11.28
CA TYR A 213 14.83 -2.03 12.71
C TYR A 213 15.73 -1.12 13.57
N ALA A 214 17.03 -1.11 13.30
CA ALA A 214 17.99 -0.28 14.03
C ALA A 214 17.71 1.22 13.85
N MET A 215 17.41 1.66 12.62
CA MET A 215 17.04 3.04 12.31
C MET A 215 15.75 3.45 13.05
N VAL A 216 14.70 2.64 12.95
CA VAL A 216 13.42 2.93 13.63
C VAL A 216 13.58 2.99 15.14
N LYS A 217 14.32 2.04 15.72
CA LYS A 217 14.64 2.03 17.16
C LYS A 217 15.37 3.30 17.61
N ASP A 218 16.35 3.75 16.82
CA ASP A 218 17.08 5.01 17.10
C ASP A 218 16.14 6.22 16.95
N PHE A 219 15.32 6.27 15.91
CA PHE A 219 14.35 7.33 15.67
C PHE A 219 13.33 7.43 16.83
N ARG A 220 12.78 6.31 17.27
CA ARG A 220 11.86 6.28 18.43
C ARG A 220 12.55 6.83 19.68
N ARG A 221 13.78 6.38 19.98
CA ARG A 221 14.58 6.86 21.12
C ARG A 221 14.80 8.38 21.08
N ARG A 222 15.07 8.93 19.86
CA ARG A 222 15.33 10.38 19.65
C ARG A 222 14.08 11.19 19.37
N ARG A 223 12.89 10.58 19.48
CA ARG A 223 11.59 11.22 19.20
C ARG A 223 11.53 11.85 17.80
N VAL A 224 12.06 11.15 16.80
CA VAL A 224 11.79 11.46 15.40
C VAL A 224 10.33 11.06 15.13
N PRO A 225 9.55 11.88 14.43
CA PRO A 225 8.13 11.60 14.18
C PRO A 225 7.95 10.52 13.10
N ILE A 226 8.26 9.27 13.43
CA ILE A 226 7.97 8.09 12.64
C ILE A 226 6.85 7.31 13.31
N ASP A 227 5.78 7.05 12.56
CA ASP A 227 4.60 6.36 13.05
C ASP A 227 4.56 4.91 12.57
N GLY A 228 5.24 4.58 11.46
CA GLY A 228 5.21 3.23 10.93
C GLY A 228 6.31 2.89 9.93
N VAL A 229 6.30 1.60 9.58
CA VAL A 229 7.11 1.01 8.50
C VAL A 229 6.17 0.36 7.50
N GLY A 230 6.36 0.69 6.22
CA GLY A 230 5.77 -0.01 5.09
C GLY A 230 6.69 -1.12 4.62
N LEU A 231 6.16 -2.34 4.52
CA LEU A 231 6.80 -3.50 3.92
C LEU A 231 6.13 -3.71 2.57
N GLN A 232 6.85 -3.48 1.46
CA GLN A 232 6.26 -3.50 0.12
C GLN A 232 5.62 -4.85 -0.21
N MET A 233 6.29 -5.94 0.08
CA MET A 233 5.80 -7.30 -0.12
C MET A 233 5.59 -7.67 -1.60
N HIS A 234 6.49 -7.23 -2.49
CA HIS A 234 6.58 -7.79 -3.83
C HIS A 234 7.18 -9.19 -3.77
N VAL A 235 6.37 -10.23 -4.00
CA VAL A 235 6.77 -11.63 -3.81
C VAL A 235 7.04 -12.30 -5.15
N PRO A 236 8.32 -12.51 -5.53
CA PRO A 236 8.67 -13.18 -6.77
C PRO A 236 8.73 -14.72 -6.64
N ASN A 237 8.72 -15.26 -5.43
CA ASN A 237 8.91 -16.68 -5.17
C ASN A 237 7.82 -17.25 -4.28
N LEU A 238 7.32 -18.43 -4.64
CA LEU A 238 6.28 -19.12 -3.87
C LEU A 238 6.80 -19.80 -2.58
N ASP A 239 8.12 -19.86 -2.40
CA ASP A 239 8.77 -20.40 -1.20
C ASP A 239 9.13 -19.28 -0.20
N THR A 240 8.22 -18.32 -0.05
CA THR A 240 8.37 -17.18 0.84
C THR A 240 8.36 -17.61 2.30
N ASP A 241 9.36 -17.14 3.07
CA ASP A 241 9.49 -17.43 4.51
C ASP A 241 8.52 -16.57 5.35
N VAL A 242 7.25 -17.01 5.40
CA VAL A 242 6.19 -16.37 6.19
C VAL A 242 6.53 -16.29 7.69
N PRO A 243 7.12 -17.32 8.33
CA PRO A 243 7.62 -17.19 9.71
C PRO A 243 8.59 -16.03 9.92
N ALA A 244 9.56 -15.82 9.02
CA ALA A 244 10.49 -14.68 9.11
C ALA A 244 9.78 -13.32 8.94
N ILE A 245 8.79 -13.24 8.04
CA ILE A 245 7.93 -12.05 7.89
C ILE A 245 7.17 -11.78 9.20
N THR A 246 6.54 -12.79 9.79
CA THR A 246 5.80 -12.68 11.05
C THR A 246 6.69 -12.17 12.16
N ALA A 247 7.91 -12.72 12.30
CA ALA A 247 8.86 -12.30 13.32
C ALA A 247 9.34 -10.85 13.10
N ASN A 248 9.50 -10.42 11.84
CA ASN A 248 9.90 -9.05 11.52
C ASN A 248 8.77 -8.05 11.83
N ILE A 249 7.53 -8.36 11.48
CA ILE A 249 6.36 -7.55 11.87
C ILE A 249 6.30 -7.41 13.39
N ALA A 250 6.43 -8.52 14.12
CA ALA A 250 6.36 -8.53 15.59
C ALA A 250 7.45 -7.65 16.23
N ARG A 251 8.72 -7.75 15.78
CA ARG A 251 9.81 -6.94 16.34
C ARG A 251 9.66 -5.44 16.02
N LEU A 252 9.15 -5.08 14.83
CA LEU A 252 8.92 -3.68 14.46
C LEU A 252 7.77 -3.09 15.30
N THR A 253 6.64 -3.79 15.42
CA THR A 253 5.51 -3.33 16.22
C THR A 253 5.85 -3.23 17.71
N ALA A 254 6.76 -4.06 18.22
CA ALA A 254 7.28 -3.96 19.59
C ALA A 254 8.05 -2.65 19.86
N LEU A 255 8.51 -1.92 18.83
CA LEU A 255 9.06 -0.57 18.96
C LEU A 255 7.99 0.52 19.15
N GLY A 256 6.70 0.15 19.13
CA GLY A 256 5.57 1.08 19.22
C GLY A 256 5.31 1.84 17.92
N VAL A 257 5.65 1.27 16.76
CA VAL A 257 5.29 1.77 15.44
C VAL A 257 4.30 0.82 14.76
N GLN A 258 3.50 1.35 13.85
CA GLN A 258 2.63 0.52 13.01
C GLN A 258 3.45 -0.16 11.90
N VAL A 259 2.95 -1.29 11.42
CA VAL A 259 3.41 -1.92 10.19
C VAL A 259 2.25 -1.94 9.20
N HIS A 260 2.49 -1.48 7.98
CA HIS A 260 1.60 -1.68 6.84
C HIS A 260 2.28 -2.60 5.82
N ILE A 261 1.54 -3.55 5.28
CA ILE A 261 1.91 -4.22 4.02
C ILE A 261 1.40 -3.32 2.92
N THR A 262 2.29 -2.80 2.05
CA THR A 262 1.97 -1.62 1.24
C THR A 262 1.79 -1.91 -0.25
N GLU A 263 2.37 -2.99 -0.78
CA GLU A 263 2.48 -3.19 -2.23
C GLU A 263 2.35 -4.67 -2.61
N LEU A 264 1.60 -5.44 -1.83
CA LEU A 264 1.53 -6.89 -1.98
C LEU A 264 1.13 -7.32 -3.40
N ASP A 265 2.01 -8.05 -4.02
CA ASP A 265 1.73 -8.89 -5.19
C ASP A 265 2.54 -10.19 -5.10
N VAL A 266 2.01 -11.28 -5.66
CA VAL A 266 2.67 -12.59 -5.69
C VAL A 266 2.74 -13.05 -7.13
N SER A 267 3.83 -12.74 -7.80
CA SER A 267 3.96 -12.96 -9.24
C SER A 267 4.31 -14.41 -9.57
N LEU A 268 3.72 -14.92 -10.67
CA LEU A 268 3.92 -16.28 -11.15
C LEU A 268 4.70 -16.32 -12.47
N PRO A 269 5.56 -17.32 -12.69
CA PRO A 269 6.09 -17.58 -14.02
C PRO A 269 4.95 -17.85 -15.01
N VAL A 270 5.07 -17.35 -16.23
CA VAL A 270 4.14 -17.67 -17.33
C VAL A 270 4.88 -18.39 -18.43
N ASP A 271 4.19 -19.32 -19.10
CA ASP A 271 4.72 -20.01 -20.27
C ASP A 271 4.72 -19.08 -21.52
N SER A 272 5.15 -19.61 -22.66
CA SER A 272 5.19 -18.88 -23.94
C SER A 272 3.81 -18.40 -24.43
N ASN A 273 2.71 -18.93 -23.87
CA ASN A 273 1.33 -18.54 -24.17
C ASN A 273 0.76 -17.56 -23.11
N GLY A 274 1.56 -17.15 -22.14
CA GLY A 274 1.13 -16.30 -21.01
C GLY A 274 0.28 -17.03 -19.96
N LEU A 275 0.32 -18.36 -19.93
CA LEU A 275 -0.42 -19.20 -18.98
C LEU A 275 0.45 -19.58 -17.78
N VAL A 276 -0.18 -19.78 -16.63
CA VAL A 276 0.43 -20.26 -15.40
C VAL A 276 -0.02 -21.69 -15.10
N HIS A 277 0.79 -22.47 -14.38
CA HIS A 277 0.39 -23.78 -13.92
C HIS A 277 -0.68 -23.69 -12.80
N ALA A 278 -1.69 -24.56 -12.84
CA ALA A 278 -2.78 -24.55 -11.86
C ALA A 278 -2.29 -24.75 -10.42
N GLU A 279 -1.22 -25.55 -10.23
CA GLU A 279 -0.58 -25.75 -8.94
C GLU A 279 0.01 -24.46 -8.37
N ASP A 280 0.62 -23.62 -9.22
CA ASP A 280 1.20 -22.34 -8.80
C ASP A 280 0.12 -21.34 -8.35
N LEU A 281 -1.08 -21.38 -8.94
CA LEU A 281 -2.22 -20.57 -8.47
C LEU A 281 -2.67 -20.99 -7.07
N THR A 282 -2.60 -22.28 -6.75
CA THR A 282 -2.91 -22.77 -5.39
C THR A 282 -1.83 -22.34 -4.41
N ARG A 283 -0.56 -22.50 -4.76
CA ARG A 283 0.57 -22.04 -3.93
C ARG A 283 0.56 -20.52 -3.74
N GLN A 284 0.22 -19.77 -4.78
CA GLN A 284 0.02 -18.30 -4.68
C GLN A 284 -1.02 -17.96 -3.62
N ALA A 285 -2.16 -18.64 -3.62
CA ALA A 285 -3.21 -18.43 -2.63
C ALA A 285 -2.73 -18.69 -1.20
N GLU A 286 -1.90 -19.74 -0.98
CA GLU A 286 -1.31 -20.01 0.33
C GLU A 286 -0.30 -18.94 0.76
N VAL A 287 0.47 -18.38 -0.16
CA VAL A 287 1.36 -17.23 0.15
C VAL A 287 0.54 -16.02 0.58
N TYR A 288 -0.52 -15.67 -0.15
CA TYR A 288 -1.43 -14.58 0.26
C TYR A 288 -2.03 -14.84 1.63
N ARG A 289 -2.52 -16.07 1.89
CA ARG A 289 -3.06 -16.52 3.17
C ARG A 289 -2.07 -16.30 4.31
N GLY A 290 -0.83 -16.78 4.12
CA GLY A 290 0.23 -16.66 5.12
C GLY A 290 0.57 -15.24 5.47
N ILE A 291 0.68 -14.34 4.47
CA ILE A 291 1.00 -12.92 4.66
C ILE A 291 -0.14 -12.20 5.40
N VAL A 292 -1.40 -12.44 5.01
CA VAL A 292 -2.56 -11.86 5.71
C VAL A 292 -2.58 -12.30 7.16
N ARG A 293 -2.38 -13.59 7.43
CA ARG A 293 -2.30 -14.13 8.78
C ARG A 293 -1.14 -13.54 9.59
N ALA A 294 0.02 -13.34 8.99
CA ALA A 294 1.17 -12.69 9.64
C ALA A 294 0.82 -11.27 10.12
N CYS A 295 0.08 -10.50 9.32
CA CYS A 295 -0.43 -9.19 9.73
C CYS A 295 -1.48 -9.28 10.82
N LEU A 296 -2.47 -10.16 10.69
CA LEU A 296 -3.54 -10.33 11.68
C LEU A 296 -3.02 -10.79 13.05
N ASN A 297 -1.92 -11.54 13.09
CA ASN A 297 -1.26 -11.97 14.32
C ASN A 297 -0.59 -10.84 15.11
N SER A 298 -0.51 -9.63 14.56
CA SER A 298 0.07 -8.46 15.24
C SER A 298 -0.92 -7.30 15.26
N ALA A 299 -1.33 -6.86 16.44
CA ALA A 299 -2.23 -5.71 16.59
C ALA A 299 -1.64 -4.41 15.98
N GLY A 300 -0.31 -4.31 15.91
CA GLY A 300 0.38 -3.18 15.31
C GLY A 300 0.49 -3.25 13.77
N CYS A 301 0.11 -4.37 13.12
CA CYS A 301 -0.08 -4.42 11.68
C CYS A 301 -1.52 -3.99 11.36
N THR A 302 -1.69 -2.81 10.78
CA THR A 302 -2.99 -2.12 10.70
C THR A 302 -3.50 -1.92 9.27
N ALA A 303 -2.71 -2.28 8.26
CA ALA A 303 -3.14 -2.23 6.87
C ALA A 303 -2.47 -3.29 6.01
N ILE A 304 -3.22 -3.79 5.03
CA ILE A 304 -2.73 -4.61 3.93
C ILE A 304 -3.17 -3.96 2.62
N GLN A 305 -2.23 -3.74 1.72
CA GLN A 305 -2.47 -3.12 0.43
C GLN A 305 -1.79 -3.91 -0.67
N THR A 306 -2.48 -4.09 -1.79
CA THR A 306 -1.93 -4.69 -3.00
C THR A 306 -1.42 -3.62 -3.97
N TRP A 307 -0.42 -3.93 -4.81
CA TRP A 307 0.02 -3.01 -5.86
C TRP A 307 -0.79 -3.20 -7.14
N GLY A 308 -2.00 -2.61 -7.14
CA GLY A 308 -3.08 -2.96 -8.04
C GLY A 308 -3.90 -4.14 -7.52
N PHE A 309 -5.10 -4.39 -8.06
CA PHE A 309 -5.94 -5.49 -7.60
C PHE A 309 -6.33 -6.47 -8.72
N THR A 310 -6.16 -6.10 -9.98
CA THR A 310 -6.52 -6.92 -11.14
C THR A 310 -5.32 -7.14 -12.05
N ASP A 311 -5.15 -8.36 -12.54
CA ASP A 311 -4.12 -8.74 -13.50
C ASP A 311 -4.20 -7.95 -14.83
N LYS A 312 -5.34 -7.25 -15.07
CA LYS A 312 -5.52 -6.40 -16.25
C LYS A 312 -4.52 -5.24 -16.30
N TYR A 313 -4.19 -4.68 -15.15
CA TYR A 313 -3.36 -3.50 -15.00
C TYR A 313 -2.11 -3.72 -14.14
N SER A 314 -1.76 -4.98 -13.86
CA SER A 314 -0.54 -5.31 -13.11
C SER A 314 0.72 -4.81 -13.82
N TRP A 315 1.63 -4.21 -13.08
CA TRP A 315 2.94 -3.77 -13.56
C TRP A 315 3.90 -4.92 -13.87
N ILE A 316 3.66 -6.09 -13.26
CA ILE A 316 4.54 -7.27 -13.30
C ILE A 316 4.86 -7.70 -14.73
N GLY A 317 3.84 -7.74 -15.62
CA GLY A 317 4.04 -8.18 -17.00
C GLY A 317 5.03 -7.31 -17.76
N SER A 318 4.94 -5.99 -17.63
CA SER A 318 5.87 -5.05 -18.27
C SER A 318 7.26 -5.08 -17.63
N HIS A 319 7.33 -5.13 -16.32
CA HIS A 319 8.58 -5.16 -15.56
C HIS A 319 9.40 -6.42 -15.83
N SER A 320 8.73 -7.57 -15.96
CA SER A 320 9.37 -8.86 -16.22
C SER A 320 9.56 -9.19 -17.71
N HIS A 321 9.30 -8.22 -18.62
CA HIS A 321 9.31 -8.46 -20.08
C HIS A 321 8.44 -9.66 -20.50
N GLY A 322 7.30 -9.84 -19.83
CA GLY A 322 6.36 -10.91 -20.11
C GLY A 322 6.69 -12.26 -19.48
N ALA A 323 7.79 -12.39 -18.72
CA ALA A 323 8.16 -13.66 -18.09
C ALA A 323 7.31 -14.02 -16.88
N ARG A 324 6.59 -13.06 -16.29
CA ARG A 324 5.78 -13.24 -15.10
C ARG A 324 4.43 -12.52 -15.23
N GLY A 325 3.43 -12.98 -14.46
CA GLY A 325 2.10 -12.37 -14.48
C GLY A 325 1.19 -12.94 -13.41
N GLN A 326 -0.11 -12.72 -13.59
CA GLN A 326 -1.22 -13.22 -12.74
C GLN A 326 -0.97 -13.01 -11.23
N ALA A 327 -0.38 -11.87 -10.88
CA ALA A 327 0.13 -11.59 -9.54
C ALA A 327 -0.94 -11.19 -8.51
N LEU A 328 -2.13 -10.78 -8.95
CA LEU A 328 -3.11 -10.04 -8.16
C LEU A 328 -4.37 -10.87 -7.83
N PRO A 329 -5.19 -10.44 -6.83
CA PRO A 329 -6.36 -11.19 -6.37
C PRO A 329 -7.47 -11.36 -7.41
N PHE A 330 -7.61 -10.43 -8.35
CA PHE A 330 -8.61 -10.50 -9.43
C PHE A 330 -7.96 -10.72 -10.78
N ASP A 331 -8.63 -11.47 -11.64
CA ASP A 331 -8.21 -11.67 -13.01
C ASP A 331 -8.46 -10.44 -13.90
N ARG A 332 -8.15 -10.54 -15.20
CA ARG A 332 -8.34 -9.45 -16.17
C ARG A 332 -9.79 -9.07 -16.43
N ALA A 333 -10.74 -9.95 -16.06
CA ALA A 333 -12.20 -9.74 -16.16
C ALA A 333 -12.84 -9.38 -14.80
N TYR A 334 -12.03 -9.01 -13.81
CA TYR A 334 -12.44 -8.68 -12.44
C TYR A 334 -13.10 -9.85 -11.69
N GLN A 335 -12.82 -11.10 -12.09
CA GLN A 335 -13.30 -12.27 -11.38
C GLN A 335 -12.33 -12.64 -10.24
N PRO A 336 -12.86 -13.01 -9.06
CA PRO A 336 -12.01 -13.37 -7.91
C PRO A 336 -11.24 -14.67 -8.18
N LYS A 337 -9.92 -14.63 -8.00
CA LYS A 337 -9.01 -15.76 -8.09
C LYS A 337 -8.94 -16.55 -6.77
N ALA A 338 -8.17 -17.63 -6.73
CA ALA A 338 -7.89 -18.37 -5.50
C ALA A 338 -7.23 -17.46 -4.42
N ALA A 339 -6.34 -16.56 -4.83
CA ALA A 339 -5.72 -15.56 -3.97
C ALA A 339 -6.75 -14.65 -3.27
N TYR A 340 -7.76 -14.17 -4.00
CA TYR A 340 -8.87 -13.39 -3.39
C TYR A 340 -9.58 -14.18 -2.30
N ARG A 341 -9.93 -15.46 -2.58
CA ARG A 341 -10.64 -16.30 -1.63
C ARG A 341 -9.81 -16.56 -0.38
N ALA A 342 -8.50 -16.81 -0.54
CA ALA A 342 -7.59 -16.99 0.59
C ALA A 342 -7.51 -15.76 1.49
N VAL A 343 -7.44 -14.54 0.91
CA VAL A 343 -7.47 -13.28 1.67
C VAL A 343 -8.80 -13.11 2.39
N LEU A 344 -9.93 -13.36 1.71
CA LEU A 344 -11.27 -13.24 2.29
C LEU A 344 -11.46 -14.17 3.48
N GLU A 345 -11.06 -15.44 3.35
CA GLU A 345 -11.15 -16.45 4.41
C GLU A 345 -10.34 -16.06 5.65
N GLU A 346 -9.12 -15.54 5.46
CA GLU A 346 -8.30 -15.09 6.60
C GLU A 346 -8.87 -13.84 7.29
N LEU A 347 -9.37 -12.88 6.52
CA LEU A 347 -10.03 -11.70 7.08
C LEU A 347 -11.30 -12.10 7.86
N SER A 348 -12.11 -13.03 7.33
CA SER A 348 -13.30 -13.54 8.02
C SER A 348 -12.99 -14.31 9.30
N ALA A 349 -11.83 -14.97 9.37
CA ALA A 349 -11.36 -15.61 10.60
C ALA A 349 -10.96 -14.58 11.67
N GLY A 350 -10.61 -13.36 11.24
CA GLY A 350 -10.30 -12.24 12.12
C GLY A 350 -8.96 -12.36 12.85
N ARG A 351 -8.71 -11.40 13.75
CA ARG A 351 -7.52 -11.42 14.60
C ARG A 351 -7.65 -12.51 15.66
N PRO A 352 -6.57 -13.28 15.96
CA PRO A 352 -6.59 -14.19 17.09
C PRO A 352 -6.81 -13.43 18.40
N PRO A 353 -7.41 -14.07 19.44
CA PRO A 353 -7.54 -13.46 20.75
C PRO A 353 -6.18 -12.96 21.27
N ALA A 354 -6.15 -11.77 21.87
CA ALA A 354 -4.96 -11.28 22.55
C ALA A 354 -4.58 -12.24 23.69
N HIS A 355 -3.36 -12.76 23.67
CA HIS A 355 -2.81 -13.62 24.73
C HIS A 355 -2.21 -12.81 25.86
#